data_6500228b4cc7a8c5f6579f7c7c72b480
#
_entry.id   6500228b4cc7a8c5f6579f7c7c72b480
#
_cell.length_a   1.000
_cell.length_b   1.000
_cell.length_c   1.000
_cell.angle_alpha   90.00
_cell.angle_beta   90.00
_cell.angle_gamma   90.00
#
_symmetry.space_group_name_H-M   'P 1'
#
loop_
_entity.id
_entity.type
_entity.pdbx_description
1 polymer ?
#
loop_
_entity_poly.entity_id
_entity_poly.type
_entity_poly.pdbx_seq_one_letter_code
_entity_poly.pdbx_strand_id
1 'polypeptide(L)'
;AFTLVELIVVVVIIGILSSIAVPAFRNASDKARQKEASTLIATYVKAAQAYYTEFGSAAQNATNLSEYIQITGCNNATTTACASTAPVAVTSGTTWNAPSGAFSFVMAYGSDKTTFTANSTGSPQGRGVTGCYNNSTGATKVVDASSAGAVSTPDC
;
A
#
# COMPACT_ATOMS: atom_id res chain seq x y z
N ALA A 1 34.24 -6.47 -39.60
CA ALA A 1 34.70 -5.82 -38.36
C ALA A 1 33.78 -4.66 -38.03
N PHE A 2 33.35 -4.53 -36.81
CA PHE A 2 32.56 -3.40 -36.32
C PHE A 2 33.40 -2.10 -36.40
N THR A 3 32.80 -1.03 -36.90
CA THR A 3 33.47 0.25 -36.91
C THR A 3 33.22 0.99 -35.57
N LEU A 4 34.19 1.82 -35.15
CA LEU A 4 34.07 2.61 -33.93
C LEU A 4 32.87 3.55 -33.99
N VAL A 5 32.57 4.07 -35.19
CA VAL A 5 31.42 4.97 -35.43
C VAL A 5 30.08 4.25 -35.21
N GLU A 6 29.93 3.02 -35.68
CA GLU A 6 28.71 2.22 -35.46
C GLU A 6 28.46 2.00 -33.97
N LEU A 7 29.50 1.74 -33.18
CA LEU A 7 29.35 1.57 -31.75
C LEU A 7 28.91 2.87 -31.03
N ILE A 8 29.57 4.01 -31.39
CA ILE A 8 29.25 5.31 -30.78
C ILE A 8 27.78 5.70 -31.07
N VAL A 9 27.33 5.55 -32.31
CA VAL A 9 25.94 5.89 -32.69
C VAL A 9 24.94 5.08 -31.88
N VAL A 10 25.17 3.79 -31.69
CA VAL A 10 24.29 2.92 -30.90
C VAL A 10 24.21 3.37 -29.45
N VAL A 11 25.35 3.65 -28.80
CA VAL A 11 25.32 4.05 -27.37
C VAL A 11 24.68 5.43 -27.15
N VAL A 12 24.84 6.35 -28.13
CA VAL A 12 24.17 7.66 -28.09
C VAL A 12 22.67 7.51 -28.21
N ILE A 13 22.17 6.68 -29.12
CA ILE A 13 20.74 6.43 -29.29
C ILE A 13 20.16 5.81 -28.01
N ILE A 14 20.81 4.78 -27.45
CA ILE A 14 20.39 4.15 -26.18
C ILE A 14 20.39 5.18 -25.04
N GLY A 15 21.39 6.06 -24.97
CA GLY A 15 21.47 7.11 -23.96
C GLY A 15 20.29 8.08 -24.03
N ILE A 16 19.92 8.54 -25.24
CA ILE A 16 18.78 9.43 -25.44
C ILE A 16 17.46 8.73 -25.07
N LEU A 17 17.24 7.51 -25.54
CA LEU A 17 16.04 6.74 -25.24
C LEU A 17 15.90 6.44 -23.75
N SER A 18 16.99 6.08 -23.08
CA SER A 18 17.01 5.81 -21.65
C SER A 18 16.66 7.05 -20.83
N SER A 19 17.09 8.25 -21.24
CA SER A 19 16.80 9.48 -20.52
C SER A 19 15.30 9.79 -20.40
N ILE A 20 14.50 9.37 -21.37
CA ILE A 20 13.05 9.55 -21.40
C ILE A 20 12.32 8.36 -20.77
N ALA A 21 12.80 7.15 -21.06
CA ALA A 21 12.12 5.92 -20.64
C ALA A 21 12.20 5.68 -19.13
N VAL A 22 13.33 5.95 -18.48
CA VAL A 22 13.53 5.67 -17.05
C VAL A 22 12.57 6.43 -16.15
N PRO A 23 12.38 7.77 -16.25
CA PRO A 23 11.42 8.49 -15.40
C PRO A 23 9.97 8.06 -15.67
N ALA A 24 9.62 7.78 -16.93
CA ALA A 24 8.28 7.30 -17.27
C ALA A 24 8.00 5.93 -16.63
N PHE A 25 8.96 5.01 -16.68
CA PHE A 25 8.85 3.69 -16.07
C PHE A 25 8.71 3.76 -14.53
N ARG A 26 9.49 4.61 -13.87
CA ARG A 26 9.39 4.82 -12.42
C ARG A 26 7.99 5.29 -12.04
N ASN A 27 7.44 6.28 -12.71
CA ASN A 27 6.09 6.77 -12.46
C ASN A 27 5.01 5.69 -12.66
N ALA A 28 5.14 4.85 -13.68
CA ALA A 28 4.23 3.75 -13.94
C ALA A 28 4.33 2.67 -12.84
N SER A 29 5.54 2.31 -12.42
CA SER A 29 5.79 1.37 -11.33
C SER A 29 5.21 1.88 -10.01
N ASP A 30 5.38 3.15 -9.70
CA ASP A 30 4.88 3.78 -8.49
C ASP A 30 3.33 3.78 -8.43
N LYS A 31 2.68 4.06 -9.56
CA LYS A 31 1.22 3.95 -9.67
C LYS A 31 0.74 2.51 -9.50
N ALA A 32 1.45 1.54 -10.06
CA ALA A 32 1.10 0.13 -9.92
C ALA A 32 1.16 -0.32 -8.45
N ARG A 33 2.22 0.06 -7.72
CA ARG A 33 2.34 -0.21 -6.28
C ARG A 33 1.25 0.49 -5.47
N GLN A 34 0.89 1.72 -5.80
CA GLN A 34 -0.21 2.42 -5.14
C GLN A 34 -1.54 1.68 -5.35
N LYS A 35 -1.79 1.11 -6.54
CA LYS A 35 -2.98 0.30 -6.80
C LYS A 35 -2.99 -1.02 -6.02
N GLU A 36 -1.84 -1.64 -5.81
CA GLU A 36 -1.71 -2.78 -4.89
C GLU A 36 -2.19 -2.39 -3.48
N ALA A 37 -1.66 -1.30 -2.93
CA ALA A 37 -2.06 -0.81 -1.61
C ALA A 37 -3.55 -0.44 -1.53
N SER A 38 -4.11 0.18 -2.58
CA SER A 38 -5.53 0.52 -2.68
C SER A 38 -6.42 -0.74 -2.64
N THR A 39 -6.02 -1.79 -3.36
CA THR A 39 -6.74 -3.07 -3.37
C THR A 39 -6.70 -3.75 -2.00
N LEU A 40 -5.54 -3.76 -1.34
CA LEU A 40 -5.40 -4.33 0.01
C LEU A 40 -6.24 -3.55 1.03
N ILE A 41 -6.22 -2.22 1.01
CA ILE A 41 -7.05 -1.41 1.90
C ILE A 41 -8.54 -1.66 1.64
N ALA A 42 -8.97 -1.76 0.40
CA ALA A 42 -10.37 -2.08 0.08
C ALA A 42 -10.78 -3.45 0.67
N THR A 43 -9.88 -4.42 0.67
CA THR A 43 -10.10 -5.73 1.29
C THR A 43 -10.19 -5.62 2.81
N TYR A 44 -9.32 -4.84 3.45
CA TYR A 44 -9.35 -4.62 4.90
C TYR A 44 -10.63 -3.90 5.35
N VAL A 45 -11.08 -2.90 4.59
CA VAL A 45 -12.35 -2.19 4.83
C VAL A 45 -13.53 -3.15 4.77
N LYS A 46 -13.57 -4.05 3.79
CA LYS A 46 -14.63 -5.08 3.69
C LYS A 46 -14.58 -6.08 4.85
N ALA A 47 -13.39 -6.48 5.28
CA ALA A 47 -13.23 -7.36 6.44
C ALA A 47 -13.70 -6.67 7.73
N ALA A 48 -13.40 -5.38 7.92
CA ALA A 48 -13.89 -4.60 9.06
C ALA A 48 -15.43 -4.47 9.05
N GLN A 49 -16.03 -4.31 7.88
CA GLN A 49 -17.48 -4.31 7.72
C GLN A 49 -18.08 -5.67 8.05
N ALA A 50 -17.50 -6.77 7.60
CA ALA A 50 -17.96 -8.11 7.90
C ALA A 50 -17.89 -8.39 9.41
N TYR A 51 -16.78 -8.05 10.05
CA TYR A 51 -16.61 -8.17 11.50
C TYR A 51 -17.68 -7.40 12.28
N TYR A 52 -17.93 -6.15 11.90
CA TYR A 52 -18.97 -5.34 12.55
C TYR A 52 -20.37 -5.93 12.39
N THR A 53 -20.67 -6.48 11.21
CA THR A 53 -21.97 -7.10 10.94
C THR A 53 -22.21 -8.34 11.81
N GLU A 54 -21.16 -9.09 12.10
CA GLU A 54 -21.27 -10.33 12.91
C GLU A 54 -21.22 -10.06 14.42
N PHE A 55 -20.30 -9.21 14.86
CA PHE A 55 -20.05 -8.99 16.30
C PHE A 55 -20.72 -7.73 16.85
N GLY A 56 -21.25 -6.83 16.02
CA GLY A 56 -21.84 -5.57 16.45
C GLY A 56 -20.83 -4.60 17.08
N SER A 57 -19.54 -4.87 16.94
CA SER A 57 -18.44 -4.08 17.49
C SER A 57 -17.38 -3.82 16.40
N ALA A 58 -16.68 -2.68 16.51
CA ALA A 58 -15.68 -2.33 15.53
C ALA A 58 -14.43 -3.24 15.59
N ALA A 59 -13.89 -3.59 14.43
CA ALA A 59 -12.58 -4.21 14.35
C ALA A 59 -11.50 -3.23 14.82
N GLN A 60 -10.64 -3.66 15.76
CA GLN A 60 -9.63 -2.79 16.38
C GLN A 60 -8.21 -3.20 16.08
N ASN A 61 -8.00 -4.41 15.57
CA ASN A 61 -6.67 -4.95 15.31
C ASN A 61 -6.71 -6.03 14.21
N ALA A 62 -5.53 -6.49 13.80
CA ALA A 62 -5.40 -7.53 12.78
C ALA A 62 -6.04 -8.87 13.19
N THR A 63 -6.15 -9.18 14.48
CA THR A 63 -6.82 -10.40 14.97
C THR A 63 -8.29 -10.42 14.53
N ASN A 64 -8.98 -9.29 14.67
CA ASN A 64 -10.38 -9.18 14.27
C ASN A 64 -10.56 -9.34 12.75
N LEU A 65 -9.61 -8.85 11.96
CA LEU A 65 -9.64 -8.97 10.50
C LEU A 65 -9.26 -10.37 10.01
N SER A 66 -8.37 -11.06 10.74
CA SER A 66 -7.83 -12.36 10.31
C SER A 66 -8.86 -13.47 10.27
N GLU A 67 -10.03 -13.28 10.88
CA GLU A 67 -11.16 -14.21 10.79
C GLU A 67 -11.83 -14.20 9.41
N TYR A 68 -11.74 -13.08 8.69
CA TYR A 68 -12.37 -12.90 7.37
C TYR A 68 -11.41 -12.91 6.21
N ILE A 69 -10.15 -12.52 6.46
CA ILE A 69 -9.13 -12.42 5.44
C ILE A 69 -7.78 -12.90 5.98
N GLN A 70 -6.98 -13.50 5.13
CA GLN A 70 -5.59 -13.76 5.47
C GLN A 70 -4.76 -12.50 5.18
N ILE A 71 -4.36 -11.79 6.25
CA ILE A 71 -3.42 -10.69 6.12
C ILE A 71 -2.02 -11.30 6.00
N THR A 72 -1.37 -11.08 4.88
CA THR A 72 0.00 -11.50 4.66
C THR A 72 0.91 -10.29 4.67
N GLY A 73 1.97 -10.35 5.43
CA GLY A 73 2.89 -9.23 5.58
C GLY A 73 4.05 -9.57 6.51
N CYS A 74 4.78 -8.56 6.92
CA CYS A 74 5.80 -8.69 7.93
C CYS A 74 5.35 -8.01 9.21
N ASN A 75 5.40 -8.70 10.31
CA ASN A 75 4.94 -8.24 11.62
C ASN A 75 5.91 -7.20 12.25
N ASN A 76 6.64 -6.43 11.45
CA ASN A 76 7.61 -5.47 11.98
C ASN A 76 7.39 -4.10 11.34
N ALA A 77 7.15 -3.10 12.18
CA ALA A 77 6.94 -1.70 11.79
C ALA A 77 8.18 -1.04 11.14
N THR A 78 9.29 -1.72 11.08
CA THR A 78 10.51 -1.23 10.43
C THR A 78 10.53 -1.59 8.94
N THR A 79 10.77 -0.59 8.14
CA THR A 79 10.66 -0.51 6.68
C THR A 79 11.50 -1.49 5.85
N THR A 80 12.34 -2.29 6.48
CA THR A 80 13.28 -3.21 5.81
C THR A 80 13.00 -4.68 6.06
N ALA A 81 12.01 -5.01 6.88
CA ALA A 81 11.87 -6.36 7.41
C ALA A 81 11.38 -7.42 6.43
N CYS A 82 10.63 -7.04 5.38
CA CYS A 82 10.17 -8.02 4.39
C CYS A 82 11.21 -8.36 3.32
N ALA A 83 12.28 -7.60 3.20
CA ALA A 83 13.28 -7.80 2.16
C ALA A 83 14.13 -9.07 2.36
N SER A 84 14.18 -9.62 3.58
CA SER A 84 15.04 -10.76 3.93
C SER A 84 14.28 -12.00 4.41
N THR A 85 12.97 -11.89 4.65
CA THR A 85 12.15 -13.00 5.15
C THR A 85 10.89 -13.17 4.31
N ALA A 86 10.48 -14.42 4.10
CA ALA A 86 9.22 -14.73 3.44
C ALA A 86 8.05 -14.05 4.20
N PRO A 87 7.04 -13.52 3.49
CA PRO A 87 5.85 -12.97 4.11
C PRO A 87 5.18 -14.01 5.02
N VAL A 88 4.77 -13.58 6.20
CA VAL A 88 4.08 -14.41 7.18
C VAL A 88 2.65 -13.90 7.40
N ALA A 89 1.79 -14.75 7.95
CA ALA A 89 0.45 -14.33 8.34
C ALA A 89 0.53 -13.33 9.51
N VAL A 90 -0.15 -12.19 9.36
CA VAL A 90 -0.29 -11.18 10.42
C VAL A 90 -1.55 -11.48 11.19
N THR A 91 -1.41 -11.95 12.42
CA THR A 91 -2.52 -12.39 13.27
C THR A 91 -2.76 -11.46 14.46
N SER A 92 -1.98 -10.40 14.63
CA SER A 92 -2.11 -9.48 15.75
C SER A 92 -1.55 -8.10 15.44
N GLY A 93 -1.91 -7.11 16.27
CA GLY A 93 -1.40 -5.75 16.16
C GLY A 93 -2.23 -4.85 15.24
N THR A 94 -1.84 -3.59 15.18
CA THR A 94 -2.50 -2.53 14.40
C THR A 94 -1.61 -2.00 13.26
N THR A 95 -0.41 -2.53 13.13
CA THR A 95 0.57 -2.09 12.12
C THR A 95 1.27 -3.30 11.51
N TRP A 96 1.37 -3.32 10.18
CA TRP A 96 2.09 -4.37 9.44
C TRP A 96 2.60 -3.82 8.11
N ASN A 97 3.59 -4.47 7.54
CA ASN A 97 4.12 -4.09 6.23
C ASN A 97 3.52 -4.97 5.12
N ALA A 98 3.32 -4.37 3.94
CA ALA A 98 2.93 -5.13 2.75
C ALA A 98 3.98 -6.21 2.40
N PRO A 99 3.58 -7.33 1.78
CA PRO A 99 4.52 -8.35 1.31
C PRO A 99 5.60 -7.82 0.37
N SER A 100 5.26 -6.83 -0.45
CA SER A 100 6.21 -6.14 -1.34
C SER A 100 7.21 -5.25 -0.60
N GLY A 101 6.99 -4.96 0.69
CA GLY A 101 7.77 -4.01 1.47
C GLY A 101 7.60 -2.54 1.05
N ALA A 102 6.73 -2.25 0.08
CA ALA A 102 6.55 -0.90 -0.45
C ALA A 102 5.69 0.00 0.44
N PHE A 103 4.85 -0.59 1.28
CA PHE A 103 3.91 0.12 2.16
C PHE A 103 3.91 -0.45 3.57
N SER A 104 3.72 0.44 4.53
CA SER A 104 3.37 0.10 5.91
C SER A 104 1.90 0.46 6.13
N PHE A 105 1.13 -0.50 6.59
CA PHE A 105 -0.28 -0.32 6.92
C PHE A 105 -0.43 -0.01 8.40
N VAL A 106 -1.28 0.96 8.69
CA VAL A 106 -1.69 1.31 10.05
C VAL A 106 -3.20 1.25 10.12
N MET A 107 -3.72 0.51 11.08
CA MET A 107 -5.13 0.44 11.41
C MET A 107 -5.38 1.27 12.65
N ALA A 108 -6.40 2.10 12.65
CA ALA A 108 -6.83 2.86 13.81
C ALA A 108 -8.35 2.83 13.93
N TYR A 109 -8.81 2.85 15.16
CA TYR A 109 -10.23 2.95 15.50
C TYR A 109 -10.48 4.18 16.38
N GLY A 110 -11.51 4.94 16.06
CA GLY A 110 -11.95 6.09 16.84
C GLY A 110 -13.18 6.75 16.23
N SER A 111 -14.03 7.33 17.08
CA SER A 111 -15.25 8.03 16.65
C SER A 111 -16.13 7.23 15.68
N ASP A 112 -16.41 5.97 16.02
CA ASP A 112 -17.20 5.02 15.23
C ASP A 112 -16.66 4.71 13.83
N LYS A 113 -15.39 4.99 13.59
CA LYS A 113 -14.72 4.71 12.32
C LYS A 113 -13.54 3.79 12.52
N THR A 114 -13.43 2.77 11.65
CA THR A 114 -12.19 2.02 11.46
C THR A 114 -11.47 2.58 10.25
N THR A 115 -10.24 3.01 10.43
CA THR A 115 -9.42 3.62 9.38
C THR A 115 -8.19 2.78 9.10
N PHE A 116 -7.83 2.70 7.83
CA PHE A 116 -6.61 2.04 7.35
C PHE A 116 -5.79 3.05 6.57
N THR A 117 -4.52 3.14 6.89
CA THR A 117 -3.58 4.04 6.19
C THR A 117 -2.42 3.22 5.68
N ALA A 118 -2.16 3.25 4.39
CA ALA A 118 -0.96 2.73 3.78
C ALA A 118 0.03 3.89 3.56
N ASN A 119 1.13 3.85 4.28
CA ASN A 119 2.22 4.78 4.11
C ASN A 119 3.31 4.16 3.25
N SER A 120 3.78 4.87 2.24
CA SER A 120 4.90 4.42 1.44
C SER A 120 6.18 4.39 2.29
N THR A 121 6.90 3.27 2.24
CA THR A 121 8.13 3.06 3.03
C THR A 121 9.40 3.52 2.29
N GLY A 122 9.27 3.91 1.02
CA GLY A 122 10.40 4.32 0.20
C GLY A 122 9.95 4.99 -1.11
N SER A 123 10.27 4.42 -2.24
CA SER A 123 9.68 4.79 -3.52
C SER A 123 8.42 3.91 -3.74
N PRO A 124 7.27 4.49 -4.02
CA PRO A 124 6.97 5.88 -4.36
C PRO A 124 6.78 6.78 -3.12
N GLN A 125 7.65 7.75 -2.95
CA GLN A 125 7.48 8.69 -1.84
C GLN A 125 6.15 9.44 -1.93
N GLY A 126 5.40 9.43 -0.82
CA GLY A 126 4.20 10.23 -0.65
C GLY A 126 2.95 9.76 -1.41
N ARG A 127 2.96 8.58 -2.02
CA ARG A 127 1.77 7.99 -2.65
C ARG A 127 1.08 7.03 -1.69
N GLY A 128 0.61 7.54 -0.58
CA GLY A 128 -0.17 6.75 0.36
C GLY A 128 -1.59 6.45 -0.14
N VAL A 129 -2.26 5.57 0.58
CA VAL A 129 -3.67 5.23 0.38
C VAL A 129 -4.35 5.19 1.73
N THR A 130 -5.56 5.71 1.83
CA THR A 130 -6.37 5.56 3.04
C THR A 130 -7.73 4.94 2.71
N GLY A 131 -8.23 4.18 3.66
CA GLY A 131 -9.59 3.66 3.61
C GLY A 131 -10.26 3.80 4.96
N CYS A 132 -11.58 3.88 4.98
CA CYS A 132 -12.35 3.90 6.20
C CYS A 132 -13.65 3.12 6.06
N TYR A 133 -14.13 2.65 7.19
CA TYR A 133 -15.47 2.13 7.40
C TYR A 133 -16.10 2.83 8.60
N ASN A 134 -17.27 3.42 8.41
CA ASN A 134 -18.04 4.04 9.48
C ASN A 134 -19.06 3.04 10.01
N ASN A 135 -18.93 2.69 11.27
CA ASN A 135 -19.76 1.66 11.91
C ASN A 135 -21.22 2.11 12.12
N SER A 136 -21.45 3.41 12.28
CA SER A 136 -22.80 3.94 12.55
C SER A 136 -23.61 4.18 11.27
N THR A 137 -22.93 4.54 10.16
CA THR A 137 -23.61 4.83 8.87
C THR A 137 -23.48 3.70 7.85
N GLY A 138 -22.53 2.78 8.04
CA GLY A 138 -22.18 1.75 7.06
C GLY A 138 -21.35 2.29 5.87
N ALA A 139 -21.00 3.57 5.88
CA ALA A 139 -20.25 4.18 4.78
C ALA A 139 -18.82 3.64 4.68
N THR A 140 -18.37 3.43 3.45
CA THR A 140 -17.00 3.01 3.13
C THR A 140 -16.38 3.96 2.12
N LYS A 141 -15.09 4.23 2.25
CA LYS A 141 -14.36 5.05 1.28
C LYS A 141 -12.90 4.62 1.21
N VAL A 142 -12.34 4.62 0.02
CA VAL A 142 -10.90 4.43 -0.23
C VAL A 142 -10.41 5.57 -1.08
N VAL A 143 -9.32 6.21 -0.68
CA VAL A 143 -8.75 7.39 -1.35
C VAL A 143 -7.26 7.18 -1.58
N ASP A 144 -6.84 7.36 -2.82
CA ASP A 144 -5.44 7.37 -3.22
C ASP A 144 -4.88 8.80 -3.11
N ALA A 145 -3.72 8.98 -2.49
CA ALA A 145 -3.04 10.28 -2.52
C ALA A 145 -2.56 10.59 -3.95
N SER A 146 -2.86 11.80 -4.41
CA SER A 146 -2.46 12.26 -5.76
C SER A 146 -1.02 12.76 -5.83
N SER A 147 -0.43 13.17 -4.70
CA SER A 147 0.90 13.77 -4.60
C SER A 147 1.61 13.39 -3.31
N ALA A 148 2.91 13.69 -3.24
CA ALA A 148 3.70 13.52 -2.02
C ALA A 148 3.10 14.35 -0.86
N GLY A 149 2.71 13.69 0.20
CA GLY A 149 2.13 14.31 1.39
C GLY A 149 1.45 13.28 2.29
N ALA A 150 1.13 13.70 3.50
CA ALA A 150 0.35 12.87 4.40
C ALA A 150 -1.04 12.63 3.78
N VAL A 151 -1.44 11.38 3.72
CA VAL A 151 -2.78 11.04 3.26
C VAL A 151 -3.77 11.48 4.33
N SER A 152 -4.67 12.39 3.98
CA SER A 152 -5.75 12.78 4.90
C SER A 152 -6.67 11.58 5.13
N THR A 153 -7.07 11.37 6.38
CA THR A 153 -8.12 10.40 6.70
C THR A 153 -9.37 10.72 5.89
N PRO A 154 -9.89 9.76 5.12
CA PRO A 154 -11.09 10.01 4.33
C PRO A 154 -12.27 10.25 5.26
N ASP A 155 -13.13 11.15 4.85
CA ASP A 155 -14.41 11.36 5.53
C ASP A 155 -15.39 10.28 5.07
N CYS A 156 -15.66 9.36 5.96
CA CYS A 156 -16.66 8.31 5.80
C CYS A 156 -17.97 8.69 6.46
#